data_7f25c73cf6628b5096378a2ea4105a66
#
_entry.id   7f25c73cf6628b5096378a2ea4105a66
#
_cell.length_a   1.000
_cell.length_b   1.000
_cell.length_c   1.000
_cell.angle_alpha   90.00
_cell.angle_beta   90.00
_cell.angle_gamma   90.00
#
_symmetry.space_group_name_H-M   'P 1'
#
loop_
_entity.id
_entity.type
_entity.pdbx_description
1 polymer ?
#
loop_
_entity_poly.entity_id
_entity_poly.type
_entity_poly.pdbx_seq_one_letter_code
_entity_poly.pdbx_strand_id
1 'polypeptide(L)'
;MSISVLTKGMSCLFFCFCVCCMNAQVRNTDPVRHLRISGYLGQRIDACIEYRVKAQDVDHLVEPFRHKEETLRWQSEFWGKWIQGAIASYRYDKDPELYKIIKNGAESLMETQLPNGYIGNYSEEAQLNQWDIWGRKY
;
A
#
# COMPACT_ATOMS: atom_id res chain seq x y z
N MET A 1 77.51 -26.79 -10.77
CA MET A 1 76.85 -25.90 -9.81
C MET A 1 75.47 -25.54 -10.43
N SER A 2 74.46 -26.29 -10.08
CA SER A 2 73.13 -26.21 -10.72
C SER A 2 72.13 -25.66 -9.70
N ILE A 3 71.53 -24.53 -10.00
CA ILE A 3 70.55 -23.89 -9.16
C ILE A 3 69.15 -24.25 -9.74
N SER A 4 68.46 -25.15 -9.05
CA SER A 4 67.09 -25.47 -9.37
C SER A 4 66.12 -24.39 -8.79
N VAL A 5 65.46 -23.68 -9.67
CA VAL A 5 64.43 -22.72 -9.31
C VAL A 5 63.12 -23.47 -9.10
N LEU A 6 62.67 -23.51 -7.86
CA LEU A 6 61.39 -24.05 -7.47
C LEU A 6 60.30 -23.04 -7.82
N THR A 7 59.55 -23.28 -8.88
CA THR A 7 58.34 -22.51 -9.19
C THR A 7 57.21 -23.02 -8.31
N LYS A 8 56.87 -22.23 -7.27
CA LYS A 8 55.64 -22.44 -6.49
C LYS A 8 54.44 -22.07 -7.36
N GLY A 9 53.70 -23.06 -7.77
CA GLY A 9 52.44 -22.90 -8.40
C GLY A 9 51.40 -22.27 -7.41
N MET A 10 51.04 -21.05 -7.66
CA MET A 10 50.00 -20.37 -6.93
C MET A 10 48.65 -20.78 -7.53
N SER A 11 48.02 -21.78 -6.89
CA SER A 11 46.65 -22.22 -7.24
C SER A 11 45.69 -21.12 -6.93
N CYS A 12 45.26 -20.35 -7.94
CA CYS A 12 44.13 -19.43 -7.84
C CYS A 12 42.84 -20.26 -7.69
N LEU A 13 42.41 -20.44 -6.47
CA LEU A 13 41.05 -20.88 -6.17
C LEU A 13 40.08 -19.78 -6.62
N PHE A 14 39.56 -19.95 -7.84
CA PHE A 14 38.39 -19.20 -8.31
C PHE A 14 37.20 -19.63 -7.47
N PHE A 15 36.91 -18.86 -6.44
CA PHE A 15 35.68 -18.95 -5.71
C PHE A 15 34.57 -18.40 -6.64
N CYS A 16 33.98 -19.32 -7.41
CA CYS A 16 32.79 -19.02 -8.19
C CYS A 16 31.65 -18.77 -7.22
N PHE A 17 31.47 -17.49 -6.85
CA PHE A 17 30.31 -17.02 -6.10
C PHE A 17 29.12 -17.16 -7.04
N CYS A 18 28.48 -18.33 -7.00
CA CYS A 18 27.22 -18.56 -7.64
C CYS A 18 26.19 -17.72 -6.87
N VAL A 19 26.04 -16.46 -7.25
CA VAL A 19 24.93 -15.63 -6.81
C VAL A 19 23.68 -16.27 -7.44
N CYS A 20 23.08 -17.20 -6.72
CA CYS A 20 21.72 -17.59 -7.01
C CYS A 20 20.85 -16.33 -6.85
N CYS A 21 20.64 -15.63 -7.98
CA CYS A 21 19.55 -14.68 -8.08
C CYS A 21 18.27 -15.48 -7.81
N MET A 22 17.86 -15.50 -6.56
CA MET A 22 16.51 -15.91 -6.21
C MET A 22 15.58 -14.88 -6.85
N ASN A 23 15.19 -15.15 -8.08
CA ASN A 23 14.01 -14.53 -8.64
C ASN A 23 12.84 -15.00 -7.77
N ALA A 24 12.51 -14.21 -6.76
CA ALA A 24 11.24 -14.32 -6.09
C ALA A 24 10.20 -13.97 -7.15
N GLN A 25 9.81 -14.96 -7.94
CA GLN A 25 8.60 -14.86 -8.71
C GLN A 25 7.48 -14.69 -7.69
N VAL A 26 7.06 -13.46 -7.49
CA VAL A 26 5.72 -13.18 -6.97
C VAL A 26 4.81 -13.92 -7.93
N ARG A 27 4.38 -15.12 -7.52
CA ARG A 27 3.31 -15.81 -8.23
C ARG A 27 2.15 -14.82 -8.18
N ASN A 28 1.93 -14.18 -9.30
CA ASN A 28 0.71 -13.45 -9.52
C ASN A 28 -0.36 -14.54 -9.58
N THR A 29 -0.82 -14.96 -8.38
CA THR A 29 -2.01 -15.77 -8.30
C THR A 29 -3.08 -14.88 -8.85
N ASP A 30 -3.45 -15.09 -10.11
CA ASP A 30 -4.60 -14.42 -10.68
C ASP A 30 -5.72 -14.47 -9.64
N PRO A 31 -6.11 -13.34 -9.07
CA PRO A 31 -7.17 -13.34 -8.08
C PRO A 31 -8.36 -14.02 -8.74
N VAL A 32 -8.99 -14.94 -8.02
CA VAL A 32 -10.20 -15.62 -8.49
C VAL A 32 -11.13 -14.54 -9.01
N ARG A 33 -11.24 -14.43 -10.34
CA ARG A 33 -11.80 -13.23 -10.99
C ARG A 33 -13.31 -13.09 -10.77
N HIS A 34 -13.97 -14.17 -10.29
CA HIS A 34 -15.43 -14.25 -10.16
C HIS A 34 -15.84 -15.11 -8.97
N LEU A 35 -15.35 -14.81 -7.77
CA LEU A 35 -15.86 -15.43 -6.56
C LEU A 35 -17.08 -14.64 -6.07
N ARG A 36 -18.28 -15.22 -6.15
CA ARG A 36 -19.47 -14.70 -5.50
C ARG A 36 -19.89 -15.67 -4.40
N ILE A 37 -19.97 -15.20 -3.18
CA ILE A 37 -20.42 -15.98 -2.03
C ILE A 37 -21.94 -15.80 -1.92
N SER A 38 -22.69 -16.91 -1.79
CA SER A 38 -24.15 -16.90 -1.63
C SER A 38 -24.59 -17.25 -0.20
N GLY A 39 -25.89 -17.19 0.04
CA GLY A 39 -26.49 -17.50 1.34
C GLY A 39 -26.18 -16.44 2.40
N TYR A 40 -26.17 -16.84 3.66
CA TYR A 40 -26.03 -15.91 4.79
C TYR A 40 -24.76 -15.06 4.73
N LEU A 41 -23.61 -15.69 4.41
CA LEU A 41 -22.34 -14.94 4.31
C LEU A 41 -22.35 -13.94 3.17
N GLY A 42 -22.90 -14.31 2.00
CA GLY A 42 -23.04 -13.40 0.87
C GLY A 42 -23.89 -12.18 1.23
N GLN A 43 -25.03 -12.40 1.87
CA GLN A 43 -25.90 -11.31 2.34
C GLN A 43 -25.17 -10.38 3.33
N ARG A 44 -24.33 -10.92 4.22
CA ARG A 44 -23.54 -10.10 5.16
C ARG A 44 -22.46 -9.28 4.46
N ILE A 45 -21.84 -9.84 3.43
CA ILE A 45 -20.86 -9.10 2.61
C ILE A 45 -21.57 -7.97 1.86
N ASP A 46 -22.68 -8.26 1.19
CA ASP A 46 -23.45 -7.26 0.45
C ASP A 46 -23.92 -6.13 1.37
N ALA A 47 -24.43 -6.46 2.56
CA ALA A 47 -24.81 -5.48 3.57
C ALA A 47 -23.62 -4.63 4.07
N CYS A 48 -22.44 -5.25 4.22
CA CYS A 48 -21.23 -4.52 4.60
C CYS A 48 -20.81 -3.53 3.51
N ILE A 49 -20.84 -3.94 2.25
CA ILE A 49 -20.53 -3.07 1.12
C ILE A 49 -21.48 -1.89 1.08
N GLU A 50 -22.78 -2.15 1.14
CA GLU A 50 -23.81 -1.12 1.01
C GLU A 50 -23.84 -0.14 2.22
N TYR A 51 -23.90 -0.68 3.43
CA TYR A 51 -24.17 0.12 4.62
C TYR A 51 -22.92 0.57 5.40
N ARG A 52 -21.72 0.15 4.97
CA ARG A 52 -20.47 0.56 5.63
C ARG A 52 -19.48 1.15 4.64
N VAL A 53 -19.22 0.48 3.51
CA VAL A 53 -18.19 0.93 2.57
C VAL A 53 -18.71 2.08 1.72
N LYS A 54 -19.89 1.92 1.08
CA LYS A 54 -20.51 2.95 0.24
C LYS A 54 -21.09 4.11 1.06
N ALA A 55 -21.63 3.81 2.24
CA ALA A 55 -22.23 4.80 3.12
C ALA A 55 -21.20 5.64 3.90
N GLN A 56 -19.90 5.38 3.74
CA GLN A 56 -18.88 6.19 4.40
C GLN A 56 -18.86 7.61 3.82
N ASP A 57 -18.88 8.59 4.71
CA ASP A 57 -18.60 9.98 4.34
C ASP A 57 -17.11 10.13 4.02
N VAL A 58 -16.80 10.03 2.74
CA VAL A 58 -15.42 10.08 2.25
C VAL A 58 -14.85 11.48 2.34
N ASP A 59 -15.68 12.51 2.18
CA ASP A 59 -15.24 13.89 2.29
C ASP A 59 -14.75 14.19 3.71
N HIS A 60 -15.46 13.69 4.72
CA HIS A 60 -15.03 13.77 6.12
C HIS A 60 -13.70 13.04 6.38
N LEU A 61 -13.41 11.96 5.65
CA LEU A 61 -12.11 11.27 5.75
C LEU A 61 -10.97 12.08 5.12
N VAL A 62 -11.24 12.90 4.11
CA VAL A 62 -10.25 13.75 3.43
C VAL A 62 -10.03 15.07 4.17
N GLU A 63 -11.01 15.54 4.93
CA GLU A 63 -10.99 16.84 5.60
C GLU A 63 -9.71 17.11 6.41
N PRO A 64 -9.18 16.18 7.24
CA PRO A 64 -7.93 16.40 7.96
C PRO A 64 -6.73 16.68 7.06
N PHE A 65 -6.72 16.15 5.85
CA PHE A 65 -5.64 16.36 4.88
C PHE A 65 -5.67 17.76 4.25
N ARG A 66 -6.82 18.43 4.25
CA ARG A 66 -6.97 19.80 3.75
C ARG A 66 -6.38 20.81 4.73
N HIS A 67 -6.58 20.61 6.03
CA HIS A 67 -6.16 21.56 7.06
C HIS A 67 -4.70 21.38 7.49
N LYS A 68 -4.19 20.15 7.55
CA LYS A 68 -2.81 19.84 7.94
C LYS A 68 -2.39 20.44 9.30
N GLU A 69 -3.30 20.35 10.26
CA GLU A 69 -3.11 20.91 11.60
C GLU A 69 -2.79 19.86 12.67
N GLU A 70 -2.76 18.58 12.26
CA GLU A 70 -2.60 17.49 13.21
C GLU A 70 -1.17 17.42 13.73
N THR A 71 -1.02 17.12 15.01
CA THR A 71 0.27 16.96 15.67
C THR A 71 0.45 15.60 16.34
N LEU A 72 -0.65 14.97 16.80
CA LEU A 72 -0.59 13.78 17.65
C LEU A 72 -1.53 12.65 17.23
N ARG A 73 -2.51 12.90 16.37
CA ARG A 73 -3.55 11.92 16.03
C ARG A 73 -3.26 11.26 14.70
N TRP A 74 -3.62 9.98 14.57
CA TRP A 74 -3.43 9.15 13.38
C TRP A 74 -4.63 9.17 12.42
N GLN A 75 -5.22 10.32 12.16
CA GLN A 75 -6.44 10.43 11.33
C GLN A 75 -6.23 9.98 9.88
N SER A 76 -5.04 10.13 9.34
CA SER A 76 -4.68 9.64 8.00
C SER A 76 -4.90 8.12 7.84
N GLU A 77 -4.80 7.37 8.94
CA GLU A 77 -5.06 5.93 8.96
C GLU A 77 -6.50 5.58 8.57
N PHE A 78 -7.48 6.42 8.93
CA PHE A 78 -8.89 6.13 8.65
C PHE A 78 -9.19 6.14 7.15
N TRP A 79 -8.70 7.14 6.42
CA TRP A 79 -8.82 7.17 4.97
C TRP A 79 -8.12 5.97 4.33
N GLY A 80 -6.91 5.66 4.74
CA GLY A 80 -6.13 4.52 4.22
C GLY A 80 -6.81 3.18 4.45
N LYS A 81 -7.38 2.96 5.63
CA LYS A 81 -8.15 1.74 5.93
C LYS A 81 -9.44 1.63 5.11
N TRP A 82 -10.16 2.74 4.96
CA TRP A 82 -11.36 2.77 4.16
C TRP A 82 -11.08 2.44 2.70
N ILE A 83 -10.09 3.08 2.07
CA ILE A 83 -9.81 2.89 0.65
C ILE A 83 -9.36 1.46 0.33
N GLN A 84 -8.61 0.82 1.23
CA GLN A 84 -8.24 -0.60 1.07
C GLN A 84 -9.47 -1.50 1.10
N GLY A 85 -10.39 -1.27 2.05
CA GLY A 85 -11.66 -2.00 2.15
C GLY A 85 -12.56 -1.75 0.93
N ALA A 86 -12.63 -0.51 0.46
CA ALA A 86 -13.43 -0.13 -0.70
C ALA A 86 -12.89 -0.79 -1.99
N ILE A 87 -11.57 -0.80 -2.20
CA ILE A 87 -10.94 -1.48 -3.34
C ILE A 87 -11.19 -2.99 -3.28
N ALA A 88 -11.08 -3.62 -2.10
CA ALA A 88 -11.37 -5.05 -1.93
C ALA A 88 -12.85 -5.35 -2.25
N SER A 89 -13.76 -4.52 -1.78
CA SER A 89 -15.20 -4.60 -2.07
C SER A 89 -15.49 -4.45 -3.56
N TYR A 90 -14.87 -3.48 -4.22
CA TYR A 90 -15.01 -3.30 -5.67
C TYR A 90 -14.45 -4.49 -6.46
N ARG A 91 -13.36 -5.09 -6.01
CA ARG A 91 -12.83 -6.31 -6.64
C ARG A 91 -13.79 -7.48 -6.54
N TYR A 92 -14.56 -7.55 -5.47
CA TYR A 92 -15.57 -8.59 -5.24
C TYR A 92 -16.84 -8.38 -6.07
N ASP A 93 -17.39 -7.17 -6.09
CA ASP A 93 -18.72 -6.90 -6.65
C ASP A 93 -18.71 -6.21 -8.03
N LYS A 94 -17.62 -5.45 -8.34
CA LYS A 94 -17.50 -4.64 -9.55
C LYS A 94 -18.59 -3.57 -9.71
N ASP A 95 -19.14 -3.09 -8.59
CA ASP A 95 -20.16 -2.07 -8.58
C ASP A 95 -19.64 -0.74 -9.15
N PRO A 96 -20.23 -0.20 -10.22
CA PRO A 96 -19.79 1.05 -10.85
C PRO A 96 -20.01 2.28 -9.95
N GLU A 97 -20.97 2.23 -9.04
CA GLU A 97 -21.19 3.31 -8.08
C GLU A 97 -20.06 3.35 -7.05
N LEU A 98 -19.67 2.18 -6.51
CA LEU A 98 -18.54 2.07 -5.61
C LEU A 98 -17.24 2.51 -6.31
N TYR A 99 -17.06 2.18 -7.58
CA TYR A 99 -15.92 2.68 -8.35
C TYR A 99 -15.87 4.22 -8.41
N LYS A 100 -17.00 4.85 -8.62
CA LYS A 100 -17.13 6.31 -8.62
C LYS A 100 -16.72 6.92 -7.27
N ILE A 101 -17.21 6.32 -6.16
CA ILE A 101 -16.90 6.77 -4.80
C ILE A 101 -15.38 6.65 -4.54
N ILE A 102 -14.77 5.53 -4.91
CA ILE A 102 -13.32 5.29 -4.78
C ILE A 102 -12.54 6.33 -5.59
N LYS A 103 -12.91 6.53 -6.85
CA LYS A 103 -12.24 7.46 -7.75
C LYS A 103 -12.30 8.89 -7.20
N ASN A 104 -13.48 9.37 -6.85
CA ASN A 104 -13.67 10.70 -6.31
C ASN A 104 -12.89 10.91 -5.00
N GLY A 105 -12.92 9.91 -4.09
CA GLY A 105 -12.16 9.97 -2.85
C GLY A 105 -10.65 10.05 -3.07
N ALA A 106 -10.12 9.29 -4.04
CA ALA A 106 -8.71 9.34 -4.39
C ALA A 106 -8.34 10.70 -5.02
N GLU A 107 -9.15 11.23 -5.93
CA GLU A 107 -8.95 12.54 -6.54
C GLU A 107 -8.97 13.66 -5.48
N SER A 108 -9.97 13.66 -4.59
CA SER A 108 -10.06 14.62 -3.49
C SER A 108 -8.83 14.56 -2.55
N LEU A 109 -8.30 13.36 -2.27
CA LEU A 109 -7.07 13.27 -1.50
C LEU A 109 -5.87 13.83 -2.26
N MET A 110 -5.74 13.53 -3.54
CA MET A 110 -4.64 14.03 -4.38
C MET A 110 -4.63 15.56 -4.47
N GLU A 111 -5.80 16.20 -4.49
CA GLU A 111 -5.94 17.66 -4.47
C GLU A 111 -5.36 18.31 -3.19
N THR A 112 -5.18 17.55 -2.13
CA THR A 112 -4.58 18.05 -0.87
C THR A 112 -3.05 18.06 -0.90
N GLN A 113 -2.42 17.57 -1.98
CA GLN A 113 -0.97 17.48 -2.09
C GLN A 113 -0.31 18.87 -2.07
N LEU A 114 0.71 19.01 -1.24
CA LEU A 114 1.53 20.22 -1.21
C LEU A 114 2.52 20.28 -2.39
N PRO A 115 3.04 21.46 -2.75
CA PRO A 115 4.02 21.60 -3.84
C PRO A 115 5.30 20.77 -3.65
N ASN A 116 5.65 20.45 -2.41
CA ASN A 116 6.79 19.56 -2.07
C ASN A 116 6.47 18.07 -2.21
N GLY A 117 5.24 17.72 -2.64
CA GLY A 117 4.79 16.34 -2.82
C GLY A 117 4.16 15.70 -1.57
N TYR A 118 4.10 16.41 -0.45
CA TYR A 118 3.54 15.87 0.78
C TYR A 118 2.02 15.67 0.67
N ILE A 119 1.55 14.46 1.00
CA ILE A 119 0.14 14.11 1.24
C ILE A 119 0.06 13.58 2.66
N GLY A 120 -0.60 14.31 3.54
CA GLY A 120 -0.77 13.96 4.95
C GLY A 120 -1.59 15.03 5.65
N ASN A 121 -1.89 14.82 6.92
CA ASN A 121 -2.73 15.70 7.72
C ASN A 121 -1.96 16.46 8.82
N TYR A 122 -0.62 16.33 8.85
CA TYR A 122 0.19 16.91 9.92
C TYR A 122 0.69 18.32 9.59
N SER A 123 0.81 19.15 10.64
CA SER A 123 1.47 20.46 10.54
C SER A 123 2.91 20.30 10.08
N GLU A 124 3.50 21.34 9.51
CA GLU A 124 4.87 21.32 8.96
C GLU A 124 5.90 20.81 10.00
N GLU A 125 5.74 21.20 11.26
CA GLU A 125 6.62 20.82 12.37
C GLU A 125 6.48 19.34 12.77
N ALA A 126 5.31 18.73 12.54
CA ALA A 126 5.01 17.35 12.90
C ALA A 126 5.17 16.37 11.72
N GLN A 127 5.41 16.86 10.50
CA GLN A 127 5.65 16.02 9.34
C GLN A 127 6.89 15.15 9.53
N LEU A 128 6.83 13.94 9.01
CA LEU A 128 7.89 12.91 9.09
C LEU A 128 8.24 12.47 10.52
N ASN A 129 7.46 12.87 11.50
CA ASN A 129 7.57 12.38 12.87
C ASN A 129 6.73 11.11 13.09
N GLN A 130 6.83 10.54 14.31
CA GLN A 130 6.27 9.24 14.69
C GLN A 130 4.88 8.92 14.12
N TRP A 131 3.93 9.81 14.34
CA TRP A 131 2.53 9.55 13.99
C TRP A 131 2.24 9.77 12.51
N ASP A 132 2.92 10.70 11.87
CA ASP A 132 2.85 10.89 10.42
C ASP A 132 3.41 9.64 9.71
N ILE A 133 4.59 9.16 10.13
CA ILE A 133 5.19 7.93 9.59
C ILE A 133 4.28 6.73 9.83
N TRP A 134 3.65 6.64 11.00
CA TRP A 134 2.70 5.59 11.29
C TRP A 134 1.49 5.60 10.35
N GLY A 135 0.89 6.76 10.11
CA GLY A 135 -0.27 6.92 9.24
C GLY A 135 0.00 6.55 7.79
N ARG A 136 1.20 6.81 7.30
CA ARG A 136 1.60 6.56 5.90
C ARG A 136 1.67 5.11 5.48
N LYS A 137 1.66 4.17 6.40
CA LYS A 137 1.69 2.74 6.08
C LYS A 137 0.34 2.19 5.60
N TYR A 138 -0.70 2.97 5.68
CA TYR A 138 -2.02 2.64 5.17
C TYR A 138 -2.32 3.42 3.90
#